data_82e066cc902db5b967d86f1bc8db7bd5
#
_entry.id   82e066cc902db5b967d86f1bc8db7bd5
#
_cell.length_a   1.000
_cell.length_b   1.000
_cell.length_c   1.000
_cell.angle_alpha   90.00
_cell.angle_beta   90.00
_cell.angle_gamma   90.00
#
_symmetry.space_group_name_H-M   'P 1'
#
loop_
_entity.id
_entity.type
_entity.pdbx_description
1 polymer ?
#
loop_
_entity_poly.entity_id
_entity_poly.type
_entity_poly.pdbx_seq_one_letter_code
_entity_poly.pdbx_strand_id
1 'polypeptide(L)'
;YGLDKETELINMDEVAQLASKTKPKVLVAGYSSYSRDLDFKAFREIADSVGAYFVVDAAHFIGLVAGKVVENPVKYADVVTATTHKALRGPRGGLILSKDEFGKDIDKNIFPGAQGGAINNQIAAKAVCFKEAMSKEYKDYAQQVKNNANALAESFIDEGLRVVSGGTSNHLVLVDTGSVDDELTGKEASNLLND
;
A
#
# COMPACT_ATOMS: atom_id res chain seq x y z
N TYR A 1 -11.28 10.93 -2.64
CA TYR A 1 -12.11 10.35 -1.58
C TYR A 1 -11.36 10.37 -0.26
N GLY A 2 -12.08 10.39 0.83
CA GLY A 2 -11.55 10.48 2.17
C GLY A 2 -11.83 9.24 3.01
N LEU A 3 -11.64 9.39 4.32
CA LEU A 3 -12.02 8.40 5.32
C LEU A 3 -13.33 8.83 5.97
N ASP A 4 -14.14 7.86 6.33
CA ASP A 4 -15.26 8.07 7.23
C ASP A 4 -14.76 8.59 8.58
N LYS A 5 -15.44 9.61 9.14
CA LYS A 5 -14.96 10.31 10.33
C LYS A 5 -15.10 9.52 11.63
N GLU A 6 -16.02 8.55 11.67
CA GLU A 6 -16.28 7.76 12.86
C GLU A 6 -15.47 6.47 12.86
N THR A 7 -15.41 5.80 11.70
CA THR A 7 -14.73 4.51 11.56
C THR A 7 -13.26 4.65 11.14
N GLU A 8 -12.89 5.81 10.57
CA GLU A 8 -11.57 6.08 9.97
C GLU A 8 -11.22 5.10 8.84
N LEU A 9 -12.24 4.50 8.22
CA LEU A 9 -12.12 3.60 7.08
C LEU A 9 -12.52 4.29 5.79
N ILE A 10 -12.02 3.77 4.66
CA ILE A 10 -12.47 4.21 3.34
C ILE A 10 -13.93 3.79 3.16
N ASN A 11 -14.81 4.78 2.93
CA ASN A 11 -16.23 4.54 2.66
C ASN A 11 -16.42 4.28 1.15
N MET A 12 -16.70 3.03 0.80
CA MET A 12 -16.84 2.62 -0.60
C MET A 12 -18.08 3.23 -1.29
N ASP A 13 -19.14 3.55 -0.55
CA ASP A 13 -20.31 4.26 -1.08
C ASP A 13 -19.94 5.69 -1.48
N GLU A 14 -19.12 6.38 -0.67
CA GLU A 14 -18.61 7.70 -1.01
C GLU A 14 -17.70 7.66 -2.24
N VAL A 15 -16.82 6.65 -2.33
CA VAL A 15 -15.98 6.44 -3.52
C VAL A 15 -16.85 6.26 -4.77
N ALA A 16 -17.90 5.44 -4.69
CA ALA A 16 -18.81 5.19 -5.80
C ALA A 16 -19.59 6.46 -6.23
N GLN A 17 -20.10 7.22 -5.25
CA GLN A 17 -20.80 8.48 -5.52
C GLN A 17 -19.87 9.51 -6.18
N LEU A 18 -18.64 9.65 -5.66
CA LEU A 18 -17.65 10.56 -6.20
C LEU A 18 -17.23 10.16 -7.62
N ALA A 19 -16.98 8.88 -7.87
CA ALA A 19 -16.65 8.36 -9.18
C ALA A 19 -17.79 8.60 -10.19
N SER A 20 -19.03 8.32 -9.80
CA SER A 20 -20.21 8.58 -10.63
C SER A 20 -20.37 10.06 -11.00
N LYS A 21 -20.08 10.95 -10.04
CA LYS A 21 -20.16 12.40 -10.22
C LYS A 21 -19.05 12.96 -11.11
N THR A 22 -17.82 12.50 -10.90
CA THR A 22 -16.63 13.07 -11.56
C THR A 22 -16.25 12.35 -12.85
N LYS A 23 -16.70 11.10 -13.02
CA LYS A 23 -16.38 10.21 -14.16
C LYS A 23 -14.88 10.24 -14.49
N PRO A 24 -14.01 9.86 -13.53
CA PRO A 24 -12.58 9.92 -13.74
C PRO A 24 -12.15 8.95 -14.85
N LYS A 25 -11.08 9.26 -15.56
CA LYS A 25 -10.47 8.30 -16.50
C LYS A 25 -9.67 7.22 -15.78
N VAL A 26 -9.17 7.52 -14.59
CA VAL A 26 -8.38 6.62 -13.76
C VAL A 26 -8.89 6.71 -12.32
N LEU A 27 -9.21 5.57 -11.73
CA LEU A 27 -9.47 5.43 -10.30
C LEU A 27 -8.22 4.84 -9.65
N VAL A 28 -7.67 5.53 -8.66
CA VAL A 28 -6.44 5.10 -7.97
C VAL A 28 -6.78 4.64 -6.57
N ALA A 29 -6.30 3.46 -6.18
CA ALA A 29 -6.26 2.99 -4.81
C ALA A 29 -4.81 2.73 -4.37
N GLY A 30 -4.55 2.82 -3.09
CA GLY A 30 -3.22 2.66 -2.50
C GLY A 30 -2.95 3.71 -1.44
N TYR A 31 -1.93 3.49 -0.62
CA TYR A 31 -1.70 4.32 0.54
C TYR A 31 -0.23 4.37 0.95
N SER A 32 0.11 5.40 1.72
CA SER A 32 1.37 5.50 2.47
C SER A 32 1.17 5.32 3.97
N SER A 33 -0.03 5.61 4.49
CA SER A 33 -0.32 5.61 5.92
C SER A 33 -1.76 5.20 6.22
N TYR A 34 -2.19 4.07 5.69
CA TYR A 34 -3.50 3.47 5.97
C TYR A 34 -3.31 2.07 6.54
N SER A 35 -3.79 1.82 7.76
CA SER A 35 -3.52 0.60 8.50
C SER A 35 -4.51 -0.55 8.24
N ARG A 36 -5.46 -0.37 7.30
CA ARG A 36 -6.47 -1.38 6.98
C ARG A 36 -6.31 -1.91 5.56
N ASP A 37 -6.94 -3.05 5.31
CA ASP A 37 -6.98 -3.65 3.98
C ASP A 37 -7.86 -2.84 3.04
N LEU A 38 -7.58 -2.92 1.73
CA LEU A 38 -8.36 -2.31 0.67
C LEU A 38 -9.27 -3.35 0.02
N ASP A 39 -10.52 -3.01 -0.21
CA ASP A 39 -11.44 -3.84 -1.00
C ASP A 39 -11.20 -3.59 -2.50
N PHE A 40 -10.20 -4.26 -3.07
CA PHE A 40 -9.87 -4.14 -4.49
C PHE A 40 -11.00 -4.56 -5.41
N LYS A 41 -11.86 -5.48 -4.96
CA LYS A 41 -13.02 -5.91 -5.73
C LYS A 41 -14.04 -4.79 -5.85
N ALA A 42 -14.40 -4.14 -4.76
CA ALA A 42 -15.31 -3.00 -4.76
C ALA A 42 -14.74 -1.82 -5.59
N PHE A 43 -13.44 -1.52 -5.47
CA PHE A 43 -12.78 -0.54 -6.34
C PHE A 43 -12.89 -0.89 -7.82
N ARG A 44 -12.72 -2.17 -8.21
CA ARG A 44 -12.86 -2.64 -9.59
C ARG A 44 -14.28 -2.43 -10.09
N GLU A 45 -15.28 -2.82 -9.31
CA GLU A 45 -16.70 -2.67 -9.66
C GLU A 45 -17.07 -1.18 -9.86
N ILE A 46 -16.55 -0.30 -9.00
CA ILE A 46 -16.74 1.15 -9.14
C ILE A 46 -16.07 1.67 -10.42
N ALA A 47 -14.82 1.29 -10.67
CA ALA A 47 -14.11 1.71 -11.89
C ALA A 47 -14.84 1.28 -13.16
N ASP A 48 -15.32 0.03 -13.21
CA ASP A 48 -16.10 -0.50 -14.34
C ASP A 48 -17.41 0.28 -14.55
N SER A 49 -18.10 0.65 -13.47
CA SER A 49 -19.37 1.38 -13.53
C SER A 49 -19.27 2.75 -14.20
N VAL A 50 -18.08 3.35 -14.21
CA VAL A 50 -17.82 4.68 -14.81
C VAL A 50 -16.90 4.62 -16.01
N GLY A 51 -16.43 3.43 -16.40
CA GLY A 51 -15.50 3.22 -17.51
C GLY A 51 -14.09 3.74 -17.24
N ALA A 52 -13.64 3.71 -15.97
CA ALA A 52 -12.33 4.14 -15.55
C ALA A 52 -11.31 2.97 -15.56
N TYR A 53 -10.05 3.28 -15.84
CA TYR A 53 -8.96 2.36 -15.51
C TYR A 53 -8.76 2.31 -14.00
N PHE A 54 -8.53 1.10 -13.48
CA PHE A 54 -8.22 0.90 -12.06
C PHE A 54 -6.72 0.72 -11.85
N VAL A 55 -6.10 1.63 -11.14
CA VAL A 55 -4.67 1.62 -10.83
C VAL A 55 -4.47 1.46 -9.32
N VAL A 56 -3.59 0.56 -8.92
CA VAL A 56 -3.25 0.37 -7.50
C VAL A 56 -1.78 0.72 -7.26
N ASP A 57 -1.53 1.68 -6.38
CA ASP A 57 -0.18 1.93 -5.86
C ASP A 57 0.06 1.07 -4.62
N ALA A 58 0.72 -0.06 -4.84
CA ALA A 58 1.05 -1.04 -3.83
C ALA A 58 2.44 -0.82 -3.19
N ALA A 59 3.03 0.37 -3.34
CA ALA A 59 4.40 0.64 -2.91
C ALA A 59 4.67 0.25 -1.47
N HIS A 60 3.74 0.46 -0.55
CA HIS A 60 3.89 0.13 0.86
C HIS A 60 3.64 -1.34 1.19
N PHE A 61 2.73 -2.01 0.50
CA PHE A 61 2.26 -3.35 0.90
C PHE A 61 2.58 -4.46 -0.10
N ILE A 62 3.26 -4.20 -1.22
CA ILE A 62 3.59 -5.23 -2.23
C ILE A 62 4.39 -6.42 -1.63
N GLY A 63 5.20 -6.17 -0.60
CA GLY A 63 5.90 -7.24 0.11
C GLY A 63 4.96 -8.19 0.84
N LEU A 64 3.87 -7.67 1.43
CA LEU A 64 2.84 -8.49 2.06
C LEU A 64 2.02 -9.26 1.02
N VAL A 65 1.79 -8.67 -0.16
CA VAL A 65 1.19 -9.36 -1.32
C VAL A 65 2.05 -10.53 -1.77
N ALA A 66 3.37 -10.32 -1.93
CA ALA A 66 4.31 -11.37 -2.28
C ALA A 66 4.34 -12.49 -1.23
N GLY A 67 4.26 -12.14 0.04
CA GLY A 67 4.13 -13.06 1.17
C GLY A 67 2.77 -13.78 1.25
N LYS A 68 1.77 -13.35 0.45
CA LYS A 68 0.39 -13.88 0.44
C LYS A 68 -0.37 -13.68 1.76
N VAL A 69 -0.05 -12.64 2.51
CA VAL A 69 -0.69 -12.31 3.81
C VAL A 69 -1.71 -11.18 3.71
N VAL A 70 -1.80 -10.55 2.54
CA VAL A 70 -2.86 -9.61 2.15
C VAL A 70 -3.34 -9.93 0.73
N GLU A 71 -4.50 -9.41 0.35
CA GLU A 71 -5.07 -9.66 -0.95
C GLU A 71 -4.21 -9.11 -2.09
N ASN A 72 -4.21 -9.83 -3.23
CA ASN A 72 -3.40 -9.47 -4.39
C ASN A 72 -4.17 -8.53 -5.33
N PRO A 73 -3.78 -7.25 -5.44
CA PRO A 73 -4.46 -6.28 -6.31
C PRO A 73 -4.34 -6.60 -7.81
N VAL A 74 -3.34 -7.38 -8.23
CA VAL A 74 -3.13 -7.75 -9.64
C VAL A 74 -4.33 -8.46 -10.24
N LYS A 75 -5.14 -9.12 -9.43
CA LYS A 75 -6.39 -9.77 -9.88
C LYS A 75 -7.46 -8.79 -10.37
N TYR A 76 -7.41 -7.55 -9.90
CA TYR A 76 -8.48 -6.57 -10.07
C TYR A 76 -8.02 -5.34 -10.86
N ALA A 77 -6.79 -4.91 -10.65
CA ALA A 77 -6.25 -3.68 -11.24
C ALA A 77 -5.87 -3.87 -12.73
N ASP A 78 -5.95 -2.79 -13.49
CA ASP A 78 -5.39 -2.72 -14.83
C ASP A 78 -3.86 -2.53 -14.76
N VAL A 79 -3.41 -1.73 -13.79
CA VAL A 79 -2.00 -1.47 -13.52
C VAL A 79 -1.76 -1.45 -12.02
N VAL A 80 -0.68 -2.08 -11.57
CA VAL A 80 -0.18 -2.01 -10.19
C VAL A 80 1.22 -1.42 -10.20
N THR A 81 1.41 -0.33 -9.47
CA THR A 81 2.74 0.24 -9.23
C THR A 81 3.25 -0.16 -7.85
N ALA A 82 4.55 -0.33 -7.71
CA ALA A 82 5.15 -0.67 -6.44
C ALA A 82 6.59 -0.20 -6.33
N THR A 83 7.13 -0.18 -5.12
CA THR A 83 8.55 -0.02 -4.84
C THR A 83 9.16 -1.35 -4.41
N THR A 84 10.43 -1.55 -4.75
CA THR A 84 11.15 -2.77 -4.36
C THR A 84 11.84 -2.65 -3.00
N HIS A 85 12.04 -1.44 -2.47
CA HIS A 85 12.89 -1.15 -1.30
C HIS A 85 12.13 -0.89 0.02
N LYS A 86 10.81 -1.11 0.06
CA LYS A 86 9.99 -1.02 1.28
C LYS A 86 9.73 -2.43 1.83
N ALA A 87 8.47 -2.80 2.06
CA ALA A 87 8.10 -4.10 2.62
C ALA A 87 8.61 -5.31 1.79
N LEU A 88 8.94 -5.13 0.51
CA LEU A 88 9.51 -6.19 -0.33
C LEU A 88 10.98 -6.49 -0.02
N ARG A 89 11.70 -5.65 0.73
CA ARG A 89 13.10 -5.81 1.15
C ARG A 89 14.11 -5.85 0.02
N GLY A 90 13.81 -5.26 -1.12
CA GLY A 90 14.70 -5.24 -2.28
C GLY A 90 15.54 -3.97 -2.41
N PRO A 91 16.26 -3.83 -3.51
CA PRO A 91 17.03 -2.63 -3.83
C PRO A 91 16.11 -1.45 -4.13
N ARG A 92 16.66 -0.22 -4.08
CA ARG A 92 15.93 0.97 -4.48
C ARG A 92 15.49 0.87 -5.94
N GLY A 93 14.19 1.03 -6.17
CA GLY A 93 13.61 1.01 -7.50
C GLY A 93 12.09 0.87 -7.48
N GLY A 94 11.52 0.97 -8.66
CA GLY A 94 10.10 0.76 -8.92
C GLY A 94 9.83 -0.57 -9.64
N LEU A 95 8.57 -0.94 -9.62
CA LEU A 95 8.01 -2.08 -10.31
C LEU A 95 6.64 -1.67 -10.84
N ILE A 96 6.34 -2.04 -12.10
CA ILE A 96 5.01 -1.91 -12.68
C ILE A 96 4.57 -3.28 -13.17
N LEU A 97 3.39 -3.67 -12.78
CA LEU A 97 2.68 -4.85 -13.27
C LEU A 97 1.43 -4.37 -13.99
N SER A 98 1.14 -4.88 -15.17
CA SER A 98 -0.04 -4.47 -15.93
C SER A 98 -0.64 -5.65 -16.70
N LYS A 99 -1.87 -5.47 -17.18
CA LYS A 99 -2.41 -6.31 -18.22
C LYS A 99 -1.57 -6.13 -19.52
N ASP A 100 -1.50 -7.17 -20.32
CA ASP A 100 -0.67 -7.20 -21.53
C ASP A 100 -0.99 -6.07 -22.52
N GLU A 101 -2.25 -5.68 -22.60
CA GLU A 101 -2.70 -4.61 -23.49
C GLU A 101 -2.04 -3.25 -23.23
N PHE A 102 -1.60 -2.98 -21.99
CA PHE A 102 -0.92 -1.73 -21.61
C PHE A 102 0.60 -1.82 -21.68
N GLY A 103 1.18 -3.03 -21.82
CA GLY A 103 2.61 -3.28 -21.67
C GLY A 103 3.46 -2.41 -22.61
N LYS A 104 3.12 -2.39 -23.90
CA LYS A 104 3.89 -1.63 -24.91
C LYS A 104 3.90 -0.11 -24.64
N ASP A 105 2.76 0.43 -24.24
CA ASP A 105 2.66 1.87 -23.97
C ASP A 105 3.38 2.23 -22.67
N ILE A 106 3.31 1.39 -21.65
CA ILE A 106 4.06 1.55 -20.40
C ILE A 106 5.57 1.50 -20.70
N ASP A 107 6.05 0.48 -21.39
CA ASP A 107 7.48 0.35 -21.74
C ASP A 107 8.00 1.58 -22.47
N LYS A 108 7.28 2.04 -23.51
CA LYS A 108 7.65 3.22 -24.29
C LYS A 108 7.67 4.50 -23.43
N ASN A 109 6.72 4.65 -22.51
CA ASN A 109 6.65 5.82 -21.65
C ASN A 109 7.70 5.78 -20.53
N ILE A 110 8.13 4.59 -20.11
CA ILE A 110 9.23 4.45 -19.17
C ILE A 110 10.56 4.70 -19.87
N PHE A 111 10.83 4.00 -20.98
CA PHE A 111 12.07 4.17 -21.75
C PHE A 111 11.75 4.25 -23.26
N PRO A 112 12.18 5.35 -23.93
CA PRO A 112 12.98 6.47 -23.42
C PRO A 112 12.16 7.64 -22.85
N GLY A 113 10.85 7.45 -22.56
CA GLY A 113 9.95 8.53 -22.17
C GLY A 113 10.37 9.26 -20.88
N ALA A 114 10.40 8.54 -19.77
CA ALA A 114 10.68 9.10 -18.46
C ALA A 114 12.08 8.76 -17.91
N GLN A 115 12.70 7.68 -18.40
CA GLN A 115 13.98 7.17 -17.92
C GLN A 115 14.98 6.99 -19.07
N GLY A 116 16.26 6.91 -18.71
CA GLY A 116 17.37 6.61 -19.61
C GLY A 116 17.96 5.23 -19.36
N GLY A 117 19.28 5.10 -19.52
CA GLY A 117 19.99 3.83 -19.34
C GLY A 117 19.79 3.21 -17.98
N ALA A 118 19.60 1.90 -17.97
CA ALA A 118 19.29 1.16 -16.76
C ALA A 118 20.51 1.01 -15.85
N ILE A 119 20.27 0.97 -14.52
CA ILE A 119 21.29 0.68 -13.51
C ILE A 119 21.31 -0.84 -13.29
N ASN A 120 22.22 -1.54 -13.99
CA ASN A 120 22.21 -3.00 -14.08
C ASN A 120 22.39 -3.72 -12.75
N ASN A 121 23.17 -3.17 -11.80
CA ASN A 121 23.29 -3.75 -10.47
C ASN A 121 21.95 -3.74 -9.70
N GLN A 122 21.12 -2.71 -9.90
CA GLN A 122 19.77 -2.66 -9.31
C GLN A 122 18.84 -3.71 -9.96
N ILE A 123 18.96 -3.93 -11.26
CA ILE A 123 18.18 -4.98 -11.95
C ILE A 123 18.58 -6.36 -11.42
N ALA A 124 19.87 -6.64 -11.31
CA ALA A 124 20.37 -7.90 -10.76
C ALA A 124 19.90 -8.10 -9.30
N ALA A 125 19.97 -7.06 -8.48
CA ALA A 125 19.51 -7.10 -7.09
C ALA A 125 17.97 -7.32 -7.00
N LYS A 126 17.17 -6.76 -7.92
CA LYS A 126 15.73 -7.06 -8.01
C LYS A 126 15.47 -8.54 -8.31
N ALA A 127 16.26 -9.15 -9.19
CA ALA A 127 16.12 -10.58 -9.49
C ALA A 127 16.35 -11.46 -8.26
N VAL A 128 17.36 -11.14 -7.45
CA VAL A 128 17.60 -11.81 -6.16
C VAL A 128 16.43 -11.59 -5.21
N CYS A 129 15.99 -10.35 -5.03
CA CYS A 129 14.83 -9.99 -4.20
C CYS A 129 13.59 -10.78 -4.59
N PHE A 130 13.26 -10.87 -5.86
CA PHE A 130 12.08 -11.61 -6.33
C PHE A 130 12.23 -13.13 -6.09
N LYS A 131 13.44 -13.66 -6.25
CA LYS A 131 13.72 -15.06 -5.94
C LYS A 131 13.49 -15.36 -4.45
N GLU A 132 13.98 -14.50 -3.56
CA GLU A 132 13.75 -14.62 -2.12
C GLU A 132 12.27 -14.51 -1.76
N ALA A 133 11.55 -13.54 -2.37
CA ALA A 133 10.12 -13.33 -2.13
C ALA A 133 9.23 -14.51 -2.53
N MET A 134 9.72 -15.44 -3.36
CA MET A 134 9.03 -16.68 -3.71
C MET A 134 9.18 -17.78 -2.66
N SER A 135 10.10 -17.65 -1.71
CA SER A 135 10.42 -18.69 -0.74
C SER A 135 9.35 -18.83 0.35
N LYS A 136 9.41 -19.97 1.05
CA LYS A 136 8.58 -20.20 2.23
C LYS A 136 8.99 -19.27 3.37
N GLU A 137 10.28 -19.07 3.55
CA GLU A 137 10.87 -18.21 4.59
C GLU A 137 10.38 -16.79 4.47
N TYR A 138 10.22 -16.29 3.23
CA TYR A 138 9.66 -14.96 3.00
C TYR A 138 8.19 -14.87 3.40
N LYS A 139 7.40 -15.90 3.14
CA LYS A 139 5.98 -15.95 3.57
C LYS A 139 5.88 -15.93 5.09
N ASP A 140 6.68 -16.75 5.76
CA ASP A 140 6.73 -16.80 7.22
C ASP A 140 7.15 -15.44 7.80
N TYR A 141 8.13 -14.77 7.19
CA TYR A 141 8.54 -13.41 7.53
C TYR A 141 7.39 -12.39 7.36
N ALA A 142 6.70 -12.39 6.22
CA ALA A 142 5.61 -11.46 5.96
C ALA A 142 4.45 -11.65 6.95
N GLN A 143 4.15 -12.90 7.31
CA GLN A 143 3.16 -13.20 8.35
C GLN A 143 3.62 -12.69 9.72
N GLN A 144 4.89 -12.87 10.06
CA GLN A 144 5.43 -12.38 11.33
C GLN A 144 5.41 -10.84 11.40
N VAL A 145 5.68 -10.14 10.28
CA VAL A 145 5.55 -8.67 10.22
C VAL A 145 4.13 -8.23 10.55
N LYS A 146 3.12 -8.90 9.98
CA LYS A 146 1.72 -8.61 10.27
C LYS A 146 1.35 -8.90 11.73
N ASN A 147 1.80 -10.03 12.26
CA ASN A 147 1.57 -10.40 13.66
C ASN A 147 2.21 -9.40 14.63
N ASN A 148 3.44 -8.95 14.35
CA ASN A 148 4.14 -7.95 15.16
C ASN A 148 3.41 -6.60 15.15
N ALA A 149 2.90 -6.17 13.98
CA ALA A 149 2.12 -4.94 13.89
C ALA A 149 0.82 -5.02 14.70
N ASN A 150 0.13 -6.16 14.67
CA ASN A 150 -1.07 -6.37 15.48
C ASN A 150 -0.74 -6.33 16.98
N ALA A 151 0.28 -7.08 17.42
CA ALA A 151 0.69 -7.07 18.83
C ALA A 151 1.09 -5.68 19.31
N LEU A 152 1.79 -4.90 18.45
CA LEU A 152 2.15 -3.52 18.77
C LEU A 152 0.90 -2.62 18.89
N ALA A 153 -0.07 -2.75 17.97
CA ALA A 153 -1.31 -1.99 18.03
C ALA A 153 -2.12 -2.32 19.27
N GLU A 154 -2.23 -3.61 19.63
CA GLU A 154 -2.90 -4.08 20.84
C GLU A 154 -2.23 -3.52 22.09
N SER A 155 -0.88 -3.57 22.16
CA SER A 155 -0.14 -3.01 23.30
C SER A 155 -0.35 -1.50 23.46
N PHE A 156 -0.41 -0.74 22.37
CA PHE A 156 -0.72 0.69 22.44
C PHE A 156 -2.14 0.93 22.99
N ILE A 157 -3.12 0.14 22.55
CA ILE A 157 -4.49 0.25 23.04
C ILE A 157 -4.57 -0.11 24.54
N ASP A 158 -3.90 -1.17 24.98
CA ASP A 158 -3.86 -1.61 26.37
C ASP A 158 -3.21 -0.56 27.29
N GLU A 159 -2.23 0.19 26.77
CA GLU A 159 -1.61 1.34 27.47
C GLU A 159 -2.45 2.64 27.36
N GLY A 160 -3.64 2.58 26.77
CA GLY A 160 -4.58 3.70 26.70
C GLY A 160 -4.33 4.67 25.55
N LEU A 161 -3.45 4.37 24.59
CA LEU A 161 -3.24 5.20 23.41
C LEU A 161 -4.33 4.94 22.35
N ARG A 162 -4.74 5.98 21.66
CA ARG A 162 -5.67 5.84 20.53
C ARG A 162 -4.94 5.37 19.28
N VAL A 163 -5.26 4.18 18.82
CA VAL A 163 -4.81 3.66 17.53
C VAL A 163 -5.87 3.98 16.47
N VAL A 164 -5.47 4.69 15.42
CA VAL A 164 -6.36 5.08 14.31
C VAL A 164 -7.03 3.85 13.72
N SER A 165 -8.32 3.94 13.44
CA SER A 165 -9.20 2.84 13.01
C SER A 165 -9.28 1.64 13.98
N GLY A 166 -8.85 1.80 15.23
CA GLY A 166 -8.91 0.77 16.25
C GLY A 166 -7.98 -0.43 16.03
N GLY A 167 -6.87 -0.26 15.28
CA GLY A 167 -5.90 -1.32 15.06
C GLY A 167 -5.29 -1.37 13.66
N THR A 168 -4.78 -2.54 13.26
CA THR A 168 -4.18 -2.73 11.94
C THR A 168 -4.52 -4.09 11.33
N SER A 169 -4.54 -4.18 10.01
CA SER A 169 -4.62 -5.43 9.24
C SER A 169 -3.38 -5.64 8.34
N ASN A 170 -2.39 -4.75 8.43
CA ASN A 170 -1.16 -4.81 7.65
C ASN A 170 0.10 -4.58 8.52
N HIS A 171 1.12 -3.92 8.01
CA HIS A 171 2.40 -3.66 8.70
C HIS A 171 2.50 -2.26 9.29
N LEU A 172 1.46 -1.44 9.15
CA LEU A 172 1.43 -0.06 9.63
C LEU A 172 0.60 0.03 10.90
N VAL A 173 1.07 0.80 11.86
CA VAL A 173 0.30 1.18 13.05
C VAL A 173 0.31 2.71 13.12
N LEU A 174 -0.87 3.31 13.19
CA LEU A 174 -1.04 4.75 13.29
C LEU A 174 -1.55 5.07 14.69
N VAL A 175 -0.77 5.82 15.44
CA VAL A 175 -1.13 6.27 16.80
C VAL A 175 -1.45 7.75 16.76
N ASP A 176 -2.54 8.13 17.40
CA ASP A 176 -2.89 9.53 17.61
C ASP A 176 -2.15 10.05 18.84
N THR A 177 -1.12 10.85 18.61
CA THR A 177 -0.32 11.43 19.70
C THR A 177 -1.12 12.42 20.55
N GLY A 178 -2.14 13.08 19.98
CA GLY A 178 -3.06 13.94 20.71
C GLY A 178 -3.89 13.18 21.77
N SER A 179 -3.96 11.84 21.67
CA SER A 179 -4.59 11.02 22.75
C SER A 179 -3.76 10.94 24.02
N VAL A 180 -2.47 11.28 23.96
CA VAL A 180 -1.54 11.32 25.11
C VAL A 180 -1.51 12.72 25.72
N ASP A 181 -1.37 13.72 24.87
CA ASP A 181 -1.34 15.13 25.21
C ASP A 181 -1.81 15.94 23.98
N ASP A 182 -2.81 16.80 24.18
CA ASP A 182 -3.43 17.58 23.09
C ASP A 182 -2.43 18.46 22.34
N GLU A 183 -1.31 18.84 22.98
CA GLU A 183 -0.26 19.65 22.39
C GLU A 183 0.85 18.80 21.71
N LEU A 184 0.88 17.48 21.96
CA LEU A 184 1.93 16.59 21.45
C LEU A 184 1.75 16.30 19.96
N THR A 185 2.61 16.89 19.14
CA THR A 185 2.65 16.58 17.70
C THR A 185 3.39 15.27 17.42
N GLY A 186 3.04 14.59 16.31
CA GLY A 186 3.75 13.38 15.88
C GLY A 186 5.26 13.61 15.64
N LYS A 187 5.66 14.83 15.27
CA LYS A 187 7.08 15.21 15.14
C LYS A 187 7.78 15.24 16.49
N GLU A 188 7.16 15.83 17.49
CA GLU A 188 7.72 15.90 18.83
C GLU A 188 7.80 14.51 19.46
N ALA A 189 6.73 13.71 19.35
CA ALA A 189 6.75 12.32 19.78
C ALA A 189 7.89 11.52 19.11
N SER A 190 8.07 11.69 17.79
CA SER A 190 9.18 11.03 17.08
C SER A 190 10.56 11.49 17.57
N ASN A 191 10.73 12.77 17.90
CA ASN A 191 11.99 13.27 18.45
C ASN A 191 12.26 12.69 19.85
N LEU A 192 11.26 12.67 20.73
CA LEU A 192 11.38 12.11 22.07
C LEU A 192 11.73 10.60 22.07
N LEU A 193 11.28 9.87 21.05
CA LEU A 193 11.60 8.44 20.91
C LEU A 193 12.97 8.16 20.30
N ASN A 194 13.67 9.18 19.77
CA ASN A 194 15.01 9.04 19.18
C ASN A 194 16.15 9.36 20.17
N ASP A 195 15.85 9.94 21.32
CA ASP A 195 16.80 10.26 22.39
C ASP A 195 16.90 9.10 23.39
#